data_99083fc398819bcafb07eaefea613940
#
_entry.id   99083fc398819bcafb07eaefea613940
#
_cell.length_a   1.000
_cell.length_b   1.000
_cell.length_c   1.000
_cell.angle_alpha   90.00
_cell.angle_beta   90.00
_cell.angle_gamma   90.00
#
_symmetry.space_group_name_H-M   'P 1'
#
loop_
_entity.id
_entity.type
_entity.pdbx_description
1 polymer ?
#
loop_
_entity_poly.entity_id
_entity_poly.type
_entity_poly.pdbx_seq_one_letter_code
_entity_poly.pdbx_strand_id
1 'polypeptide(L)'
;GKYMVVYNKITKDRYLPTGPELSQSAQLFDISGDKMKLLLDYPTIGEPHYAQAAPADLVRNNGQLKFYKIEDNKHPFVAKGEKEAKVVRQGNKIHVYMTSIRSHFASDNIEGIKLGDEVYFHVTNLEQDWDVPHGFAIKGADNAELLIMPGETATLKWVPKKVGIYPFYCTDFCSALHQEMQGYVRVSPAGSTVPITFSLGTNMPAK
;
A
#
# COMPACT_ATOMS: atom_id res chain seq x y z
N GLY A 1 -0.74 -17.76 10.02
CA GLY A 1 -0.12 -17.13 11.20
C GLY A 1 -0.70 -17.64 12.50
N LYS A 2 0.03 -17.47 13.60
CA LYS A 2 -0.44 -17.86 14.95
C LYS A 2 -1.10 -16.70 15.69
N TYR A 3 -0.87 -15.48 15.22
CA TYR A 3 -1.33 -14.27 15.90
C TYR A 3 -1.97 -13.32 14.91
N MET A 4 -2.95 -12.57 15.39
CA MET A 4 -3.63 -11.50 14.67
C MET A 4 -3.62 -10.23 15.53
N VAL A 5 -3.28 -9.11 14.93
CA VAL A 5 -3.40 -7.80 15.55
C VAL A 5 -4.61 -7.09 14.98
N VAL A 6 -5.47 -6.58 15.84
CA VAL A 6 -6.60 -5.73 15.48
C VAL A 6 -6.36 -4.35 16.10
N TYR A 7 -6.49 -3.32 15.33
CA TYR A 7 -6.33 -1.94 15.75
C TYR A 7 -7.54 -1.10 15.33
N ASN A 8 -7.60 0.11 15.80
CA ASN A 8 -8.69 1.04 15.52
C ASN A 8 -10.07 0.53 16.02
N LYS A 9 -10.09 -0.14 17.17
CA LYS A 9 -11.33 -0.62 17.76
C LYS A 9 -12.00 0.50 18.54
N ILE A 10 -13.22 0.83 18.13
CA ILE A 10 -14.13 1.68 18.90
C ILE A 10 -14.97 0.79 19.79
N THR A 11 -14.84 0.90 21.11
CA THR A 11 -15.69 0.20 22.06
C THR A 11 -16.87 1.08 22.48
N LYS A 12 -18.10 0.54 22.42
CA LYS A 12 -19.32 1.27 22.82
C LYS A 12 -19.25 1.82 24.25
N ASP A 13 -18.58 1.08 25.12
CA ASP A 13 -18.48 1.41 26.55
C ASP A 13 -17.59 2.63 26.84
N ARG A 14 -16.89 3.11 25.82
CA ARG A 14 -16.00 4.28 25.92
C ARG A 14 -16.53 5.50 25.15
N TYR A 15 -17.69 5.37 24.56
CA TYR A 15 -18.39 6.49 23.95
C TYR A 15 -19.14 7.26 25.03
N LEU A 16 -18.50 8.26 25.62
CA LEU A 16 -19.16 9.20 26.51
C LEU A 16 -19.71 10.37 25.68
N PRO A 17 -21.01 10.66 25.75
CA PRO A 17 -21.63 11.74 24.98
C PRO A 17 -21.03 13.14 25.31
N THR A 18 -20.30 13.27 26.38
CA THR A 18 -19.72 14.52 26.89
C THR A 18 -18.19 14.48 26.98
N GLY A 19 -17.56 13.36 26.61
CA GLY A 19 -16.09 13.21 26.65
C GLY A 19 -15.48 13.47 25.27
N PRO A 20 -14.30 14.08 25.22
CA PRO A 20 -13.68 14.45 23.95
C PRO A 20 -13.12 13.26 23.16
N GLU A 21 -13.22 12.00 23.61
CA GLU A 21 -12.33 11.01 23.06
C GLU A 21 -12.93 9.63 22.92
N LEU A 22 -12.97 9.18 21.66
CA LEU A 22 -13.03 7.80 21.30
C LEU A 22 -11.74 7.12 21.79
N SER A 23 -11.83 6.32 22.84
CA SER A 23 -10.67 5.54 23.23
C SER A 23 -10.56 4.30 22.34
N GLN A 24 -9.48 4.22 21.64
CA GLN A 24 -9.15 3.14 20.72
C GLN A 24 -8.11 2.23 21.33
N SER A 25 -8.05 1.01 20.87
CA SER A 25 -7.08 0.05 21.37
C SER A 25 -6.47 -0.80 20.27
N ALA A 26 -5.24 -1.25 20.49
CA ALA A 26 -4.63 -2.32 19.73
C ALA A 26 -4.80 -3.63 20.49
N GLN A 27 -5.35 -4.64 19.81
CA GLN A 27 -5.62 -5.95 20.39
C GLN A 27 -4.79 -7.03 19.71
N LEU A 28 -4.22 -7.91 20.51
CA LEU A 28 -3.49 -9.08 20.03
C LEU A 28 -4.30 -10.34 20.33
N PHE A 29 -4.54 -11.15 19.32
CA PHE A 29 -5.23 -12.43 19.42
C PHE A 29 -4.31 -13.59 19.06
N ASP A 30 -4.41 -14.69 19.81
CA ASP A 30 -3.95 -16.00 19.38
C ASP A 30 -5.03 -16.65 18.49
N ILE A 31 -4.64 -16.98 17.28
CA ILE A 31 -5.50 -17.63 16.27
C ILE A 31 -4.97 -19.01 15.87
N SER A 32 -4.15 -19.62 16.71
CA SER A 32 -3.56 -20.95 16.45
C SER A 32 -4.54 -22.12 16.64
N GLY A 33 -5.65 -21.88 17.33
CA GLY A 33 -6.70 -22.86 17.59
C GLY A 33 -8.01 -22.54 16.88
N ASP A 34 -9.05 -23.31 17.20
CA ASP A 34 -10.39 -23.15 16.59
C ASP A 34 -11.13 -21.88 17.06
N LYS A 35 -10.64 -21.24 18.08
CA LYS A 35 -11.22 -20.01 18.65
C LYS A 35 -10.15 -18.94 18.80
N MET A 36 -10.53 -17.73 18.46
CA MET A 36 -9.68 -16.56 18.76
C MET A 36 -9.61 -16.33 20.26
N LYS A 37 -8.39 -16.24 20.80
CA LYS A 37 -8.13 -15.91 22.19
C LYS A 37 -7.47 -14.54 22.29
N LEU A 38 -8.12 -13.61 22.98
CA LEU A 38 -7.53 -12.30 23.27
C LEU A 38 -6.34 -12.48 24.22
N LEU A 39 -5.16 -12.01 23.80
CA LEU A 39 -3.94 -12.02 24.61
C LEU A 39 -3.63 -10.66 25.23
N LEU A 40 -3.93 -9.58 24.52
CA LEU A 40 -3.63 -8.22 24.93
C LEU A 40 -4.69 -7.27 24.39
N ASP A 41 -5.16 -6.35 25.23
CA ASP A 41 -5.96 -5.19 24.86
C ASP A 41 -5.21 -3.95 25.40
N TYR A 42 -4.59 -3.19 24.50
CA TYR A 42 -3.76 -2.05 24.87
C TYR A 42 -4.41 -0.74 24.40
N PRO A 43 -4.74 0.18 25.31
CA PRO A 43 -5.30 1.46 24.95
C PRO A 43 -4.28 2.29 24.16
N THR A 44 -4.73 2.87 23.05
CA THR A 44 -3.91 3.75 22.22
C THR A 44 -4.42 5.19 22.33
N ILE A 45 -3.51 6.14 22.13
CA ILE A 45 -3.86 7.56 22.04
C ILE A 45 -4.09 7.88 20.56
N GLY A 46 -5.30 8.37 20.25
CA GLY A 46 -5.71 8.68 18.88
C GLY A 46 -6.05 7.44 18.04
N GLU A 47 -6.19 7.61 16.76
CA GLU A 47 -6.54 6.55 15.82
C GLU A 47 -5.30 5.73 15.41
N PRO A 48 -5.14 4.49 15.86
CA PRO A 48 -4.05 3.66 15.38
C PRO A 48 -4.35 3.22 13.94
N HIS A 49 -3.56 3.68 13.00
CA HIS A 49 -3.69 3.31 11.60
C HIS A 49 -2.91 2.05 11.24
N TYR A 50 -1.92 1.70 12.05
CA TYR A 50 -1.05 0.59 11.74
C TYR A 50 -0.47 -0.07 12.99
N ALA A 51 -0.37 -1.39 12.96
CA ALA A 51 0.32 -2.18 13.97
C ALA A 51 1.17 -3.27 13.30
N GLN A 52 2.45 -3.30 13.60
CA GLN A 52 3.38 -4.29 13.09
C GLN A 52 4.04 -5.07 14.21
N ALA A 53 4.14 -6.39 14.04
CA ALA A 53 4.95 -7.22 14.89
C ALA A 53 6.43 -7.03 14.55
N ALA A 54 7.25 -6.70 15.53
CA ALA A 54 8.68 -6.60 15.38
C ALA A 54 9.40 -7.59 16.33
N PRO A 55 10.60 -8.08 15.97
CA PRO A 55 11.42 -8.86 16.89
C PRO A 55 11.70 -8.10 18.20
N ALA A 56 11.64 -8.80 19.32
CA ALA A 56 11.77 -8.17 20.65
C ALA A 56 13.13 -7.48 20.87
N ASP A 57 14.18 -7.96 20.23
CA ASP A 57 15.52 -7.37 20.25
C ASP A 57 15.57 -6.02 19.52
N LEU A 58 14.79 -5.89 18.43
CA LEU A 58 14.67 -4.64 17.69
C LEU A 58 13.99 -3.54 18.53
N VAL A 59 13.00 -3.93 19.35
CA VAL A 59 12.27 -3.01 20.24
C VAL A 59 13.07 -2.70 21.50
N ARG A 60 13.84 -3.66 22.02
CA ARG A 60 14.63 -3.50 23.26
C ARG A 60 15.93 -2.70 23.06
N ASN A 61 16.51 -2.75 21.88
CA ASN A 61 17.80 -2.12 21.59
C ASN A 61 17.67 -0.67 21.10
N ASN A 62 16.84 0.15 21.72
CA ASN A 62 16.83 1.62 21.72
C ASN A 62 15.50 2.31 21.42
N GLY A 63 14.39 1.59 21.23
CA GLY A 63 13.14 2.25 20.84
C GLY A 63 13.20 2.98 19.47
N GLN A 64 14.30 2.87 18.75
CA GLN A 64 14.42 3.38 17.40
C GLN A 64 14.04 2.27 16.43
N LEU A 65 12.81 2.34 15.95
CA LEU A 65 12.47 1.71 14.67
C LEU A 65 13.49 2.23 13.65
N LYS A 66 14.18 1.33 12.99
CA LYS A 66 15.01 1.70 11.85
C LYS A 66 14.06 2.08 10.71
N PHE A 67 13.88 3.38 10.52
CA PHE A 67 13.14 3.87 9.38
C PHE A 67 13.96 3.60 8.13
N TYR A 68 13.32 2.99 7.14
CA TYR A 68 13.95 2.77 5.86
C TYR A 68 14.17 4.13 5.19
N LYS A 69 15.42 4.38 4.81
CA LYS A 69 15.72 5.47 3.89
C LYS A 69 15.65 4.90 2.49
N ILE A 70 15.11 5.67 1.57
CA ILE A 70 14.99 5.24 0.17
C ILE A 70 16.35 4.86 -0.44
N GLU A 71 17.43 5.49 0.01
CA GLU A 71 18.81 5.19 -0.41
C GLU A 71 19.22 3.77 -0.02
N ASP A 72 18.74 3.27 1.12
CA ASP A 72 19.05 1.94 1.65
C ASP A 72 18.19 0.84 1.02
N ASN A 73 17.16 1.21 0.27
CA ASN A 73 16.27 0.25 -0.39
C ASN A 73 17.02 -0.49 -1.50
N LYS A 74 17.16 -1.79 -1.32
CA LYS A 74 17.84 -2.71 -2.27
C LYS A 74 16.86 -3.60 -3.04
N HIS A 75 15.58 -3.25 -3.04
CA HIS A 75 14.61 -4.01 -3.82
C HIS A 75 14.98 -3.96 -5.31
N PRO A 76 14.98 -5.10 -6.05
CA PRO A 76 15.46 -5.15 -7.43
C PRO A 76 14.64 -4.29 -8.40
N PHE A 77 13.43 -3.93 -8.01
CA PHE A 77 12.51 -3.12 -8.82
C PHE A 77 12.16 -1.79 -8.14
N VAL A 78 13.04 -1.27 -7.28
CA VAL A 78 12.84 0.03 -6.63
C VAL A 78 12.87 1.17 -7.67
N ALA A 79 11.96 2.15 -7.49
CA ALA A 79 12.04 3.46 -8.12
C ALA A 79 12.34 4.48 -7.02
N LYS A 80 13.54 5.04 -7.00
CA LYS A 80 14.01 5.97 -5.95
C LYS A 80 13.56 7.41 -6.15
N GLY A 81 12.80 7.65 -7.20
CA GLY A 81 12.21 8.95 -7.53
C GLY A 81 11.16 8.78 -8.62
N GLU A 82 10.24 9.72 -8.72
CA GLU A 82 9.13 9.66 -9.69
C GLU A 82 9.60 9.57 -11.15
N LYS A 83 10.76 10.15 -11.46
CA LYS A 83 11.36 10.07 -12.81
C LYS A 83 11.86 8.68 -13.17
N GLU A 84 11.98 7.79 -12.19
CA GLU A 84 12.36 6.39 -12.40
C GLU A 84 11.14 5.48 -12.59
N ALA A 85 9.93 6.03 -12.42
CA ALA A 85 8.69 5.30 -12.70
C ALA A 85 8.64 4.91 -14.18
N LYS A 86 8.32 3.65 -14.44
CA LYS A 86 8.30 3.08 -15.79
C LYS A 86 7.47 1.82 -15.84
N VAL A 87 7.02 1.47 -17.04
CA VAL A 87 6.34 0.21 -17.30
C VAL A 87 7.13 -0.58 -18.35
N VAL A 88 7.55 -1.76 -18.00
CA VAL A 88 8.43 -2.62 -18.83
C VAL A 88 7.73 -3.93 -19.14
N ARG A 89 7.65 -4.28 -20.41
CA ARG A 89 7.14 -5.56 -20.90
C ARG A 89 8.27 -6.54 -21.15
N GLN A 90 8.17 -7.73 -20.60
CA GLN A 90 9.07 -8.86 -20.84
C GLN A 90 8.21 -10.09 -21.23
N GLY A 91 7.95 -10.25 -22.52
CA GLY A 91 6.97 -11.24 -22.99
C GLY A 91 5.56 -10.92 -22.50
N ASN A 92 4.97 -11.83 -21.72
CA ASN A 92 3.69 -11.64 -21.07
C ASN A 92 3.80 -11.07 -19.63
N LYS A 93 5.00 -10.84 -19.13
CA LYS A 93 5.22 -10.21 -17.82
C LYS A 93 5.38 -8.71 -17.98
N ILE A 94 4.64 -7.98 -17.17
CA ILE A 94 4.67 -6.53 -17.14
C ILE A 94 5.14 -6.10 -15.76
N HIS A 95 6.25 -5.38 -15.71
CA HIS A 95 6.78 -4.78 -14.49
C HIS A 95 6.46 -3.29 -14.48
N VAL A 96 5.63 -2.88 -13.53
CA VAL A 96 5.27 -1.48 -13.28
C VAL A 96 6.12 -1.00 -12.10
N TYR A 97 7.09 -0.14 -12.38
CA TYR A 97 7.85 0.57 -11.36
C TYR A 97 7.06 1.82 -11.00
N MET A 98 6.40 1.77 -9.86
CA MET A 98 5.49 2.80 -9.41
C MET A 98 6.05 3.47 -8.16
N THR A 99 5.84 4.75 -8.02
CA THR A 99 6.10 5.46 -6.76
C THR A 99 4.81 5.93 -6.14
N SER A 100 4.79 6.06 -4.83
CA SER A 100 3.72 6.66 -4.05
C SER A 100 4.28 7.77 -3.18
N ILE A 101 3.61 8.91 -3.22
CA ILE A 101 3.86 10.08 -2.38
C ILE A 101 2.54 10.84 -2.23
N ARG A 102 2.33 11.57 -1.16
CA ARG A 102 1.11 12.37 -0.96
C ARG A 102 0.93 13.40 -2.10
N SER A 103 -0.09 13.34 -2.91
CA SER A 103 -1.31 12.50 -2.89
C SER A 103 -1.48 11.77 -4.22
N HIS A 104 -0.46 11.18 -4.78
CA HIS A 104 -0.55 10.52 -6.08
C HIS A 104 0.38 9.31 -6.22
N PHE A 105 0.11 8.53 -7.24
CA PHE A 105 1.03 7.51 -7.76
C PHE A 105 1.67 8.02 -9.05
N ALA A 106 2.95 7.79 -9.22
CA ALA A 106 3.59 7.74 -10.52
C ALA A 106 4.03 6.28 -10.76
N SER A 107 3.68 5.61 -11.73
CA SER A 107 2.95 5.81 -12.95
C SER A 107 1.45 5.54 -12.75
N ASP A 108 0.64 6.47 -13.17
CA ASP A 108 -0.81 6.29 -13.24
C ASP A 108 -1.29 6.14 -14.70
N ASN A 109 -2.60 5.91 -14.91
CA ASN A 109 -3.24 5.80 -16.24
C ASN A 109 -2.49 4.90 -17.23
N ILE A 110 -2.29 3.65 -16.84
CA ILE A 110 -1.48 2.69 -17.59
C ILE A 110 -2.31 2.06 -18.70
N GLU A 111 -1.81 2.14 -19.93
CA GLU A 111 -2.38 1.46 -21.10
C GLU A 111 -1.41 0.42 -21.69
N GLY A 112 -1.90 -0.37 -22.63
CA GLY A 112 -1.10 -1.40 -23.29
C GLY A 112 -1.03 -2.73 -22.56
N ILE A 113 -1.69 -2.86 -21.42
CA ILE A 113 -1.90 -4.16 -20.75
C ILE A 113 -2.98 -4.92 -21.52
N LYS A 114 -2.84 -6.23 -21.67
CA LYS A 114 -3.79 -7.08 -22.40
C LYS A 114 -4.06 -8.39 -21.68
N LEU A 115 -5.14 -9.02 -22.05
CA LEU A 115 -5.46 -10.36 -21.52
C LEU A 115 -4.32 -11.35 -21.79
N GLY A 116 -3.96 -12.10 -20.75
CA GLY A 116 -2.82 -13.02 -20.74
C GLY A 116 -1.54 -12.42 -20.16
N ASP A 117 -1.52 -11.13 -19.87
CA ASP A 117 -0.40 -10.51 -19.17
C ASP A 117 -0.44 -10.84 -17.67
N GLU A 118 0.73 -11.02 -17.08
CA GLU A 118 0.98 -11.04 -15.63
C GLU A 118 1.59 -9.69 -15.23
N VAL A 119 0.87 -8.89 -14.48
CA VAL A 119 1.30 -7.54 -14.10
C VAL A 119 1.85 -7.57 -12.67
N TYR A 120 3.05 -7.03 -12.50
CA TYR A 120 3.72 -6.88 -11.22
C TYR A 120 3.86 -5.40 -10.91
N PHE A 121 3.06 -4.90 -9.97
CA PHE A 121 3.18 -3.55 -9.45
C PHE A 121 4.22 -3.53 -8.36
N HIS A 122 5.34 -2.88 -8.59
CA HIS A 122 6.40 -2.64 -7.62
C HIS A 122 6.23 -1.21 -7.13
N VAL A 123 5.54 -1.04 -6.02
CA VAL A 123 5.20 0.28 -5.49
C VAL A 123 6.22 0.67 -4.44
N THR A 124 6.88 1.80 -4.64
CA THR A 124 7.87 2.36 -3.72
C THR A 124 7.30 3.60 -3.04
N ASN A 125 7.28 3.61 -1.73
CA ASN A 125 6.86 4.77 -0.95
C ASN A 125 8.04 5.76 -0.80
N LEU A 126 7.88 6.96 -1.39
CA LEU A 126 8.90 8.03 -1.38
C LEU A 126 8.76 9.01 -0.22
N GLU A 127 7.82 8.79 0.70
CA GLU A 127 7.65 9.66 1.85
C GLU A 127 8.91 9.70 2.70
N GLN A 128 9.19 10.88 3.23
CA GLN A 128 10.29 11.12 4.16
C GLN A 128 9.81 11.11 5.61
N ASP A 129 8.51 11.34 5.82
CA ASP A 129 7.87 11.26 7.12
C ASP A 129 7.60 9.80 7.46
N TRP A 130 8.22 9.32 8.50
CA TRP A 130 8.21 7.92 8.92
C TRP A 130 6.81 7.35 9.24
N ASP A 131 5.86 8.19 9.51
CA ASP A 131 4.48 7.86 9.91
C ASP A 131 3.47 7.98 8.74
N VAL A 132 3.95 8.05 7.51
CA VAL A 132 3.09 8.15 6.32
C VAL A 132 3.20 6.91 5.44
N PRO A 133 2.54 5.80 5.82
CA PRO A 133 2.40 4.65 4.94
C PRO A 133 1.48 4.99 3.77
N HIS A 134 1.60 4.23 2.69
CA HIS A 134 0.63 4.19 1.61
C HIS A 134 0.10 2.78 1.42
N GLY A 135 -1.19 2.67 1.18
CA GLY A 135 -1.78 1.43 0.71
C GLY A 135 -1.79 1.36 -0.82
N PHE A 136 -1.93 0.17 -1.37
CA PHE A 136 -2.15 -0.02 -2.80
C PHE A 136 -3.06 -1.22 -3.04
N ALA A 137 -4.17 -0.99 -3.70
CA ALA A 137 -5.05 -2.04 -4.18
C ALA A 137 -5.49 -1.76 -5.62
N ILE A 138 -5.73 -2.81 -6.39
CA ILE A 138 -6.32 -2.73 -7.73
C ILE A 138 -7.60 -3.56 -7.78
N LYS A 139 -8.66 -3.00 -8.33
CA LYS A 139 -9.94 -3.70 -8.47
C LYS A 139 -9.77 -4.99 -9.26
N GLY A 140 -10.27 -6.08 -8.71
CA GLY A 140 -10.23 -7.40 -9.34
C GLY A 140 -8.93 -8.18 -9.13
N ALA A 141 -8.02 -7.73 -8.27
CA ALA A 141 -6.94 -8.55 -7.77
C ALA A 141 -7.46 -9.55 -6.72
N ASP A 142 -6.85 -10.73 -6.68
CA ASP A 142 -7.19 -11.76 -5.69
C ASP A 142 -6.58 -11.43 -4.31
N ASN A 143 -5.58 -10.54 -4.25
CA ASN A 143 -4.96 -10.05 -3.03
C ASN A 143 -5.68 -8.80 -2.54
N ALA A 144 -5.80 -8.66 -1.22
CA ALA A 144 -6.51 -7.55 -0.61
C ALA A 144 -5.83 -6.22 -0.91
N GLU A 145 -4.62 -6.02 -0.42
CA GLU A 145 -3.86 -4.78 -0.56
C GLU A 145 -2.38 -4.97 -0.22
N LEU A 146 -1.58 -3.98 -0.59
CA LEU A 146 -0.24 -3.77 -0.03
C LEU A 146 -0.30 -2.62 0.97
N LEU A 147 0.44 -2.73 2.05
CA LEU A 147 0.81 -1.61 2.90
C LEU A 147 2.31 -1.39 2.77
N ILE A 148 2.71 -0.16 2.47
CA ILE A 148 4.09 0.17 2.09
C ILE A 148 4.57 1.30 2.99
N MET A 149 5.53 1.00 3.86
CA MET A 149 6.14 2.00 4.75
C MET A 149 7.06 2.95 3.98
N PRO A 150 7.33 4.16 4.50
CA PRO A 150 8.28 5.09 3.89
C PRO A 150 9.62 4.43 3.56
N GLY A 151 10.10 4.61 2.35
CA GLY A 151 11.34 4.02 1.84
C GLY A 151 11.26 2.56 1.43
N GLU A 152 10.12 1.88 1.65
CA GLU A 152 9.92 0.49 1.21
C GLU A 152 9.45 0.38 -0.24
N THR A 153 9.68 -0.79 -0.82
CA THR A 153 9.07 -1.23 -2.07
C THR A 153 8.36 -2.55 -1.84
N ALA A 154 7.08 -2.62 -2.16
CA ALA A 154 6.30 -3.85 -2.11
C ALA A 154 5.78 -4.23 -3.51
N THR A 155 5.55 -5.51 -3.72
CA THR A 155 5.11 -6.02 -5.02
C THR A 155 3.75 -6.71 -4.92
N LEU A 156 2.81 -6.28 -5.77
CA LEU A 156 1.53 -6.94 -6.00
C LEU A 156 1.53 -7.57 -7.39
N LYS A 157 1.25 -8.87 -7.46
CA LYS A 157 0.98 -9.57 -8.71
C LYS A 157 -0.50 -9.51 -9.04
N TRP A 158 -0.83 -9.16 -10.26
CA TRP A 158 -2.19 -9.13 -10.78
C TRP A 158 -2.28 -9.75 -12.18
N VAL A 159 -3.30 -10.57 -12.39
CA VAL A 159 -3.60 -11.16 -13.70
C VAL A 159 -5.02 -10.76 -14.09
N PRO A 160 -5.19 -9.86 -15.07
CA PRO A 160 -6.52 -9.42 -15.49
C PRO A 160 -7.30 -10.57 -16.14
N LYS A 161 -8.53 -10.78 -15.67
CA LYS A 161 -9.42 -11.86 -16.16
C LYS A 161 -10.37 -11.40 -17.26
N LYS A 162 -10.54 -10.08 -17.46
CA LYS A 162 -11.45 -9.49 -18.45
C LYS A 162 -10.86 -8.21 -19.04
N VAL A 163 -11.28 -7.87 -20.24
CA VAL A 163 -11.06 -6.54 -20.84
C VAL A 163 -11.83 -5.48 -20.04
N GLY A 164 -11.24 -4.31 -19.83
CA GLY A 164 -11.89 -3.24 -19.09
C GLY A 164 -10.93 -2.21 -18.52
N ILE A 165 -11.48 -1.31 -17.72
CA ILE A 165 -10.74 -0.31 -16.96
C ILE A 165 -10.77 -0.72 -15.48
N TYR A 166 -9.60 -0.80 -14.87
CA TYR A 166 -9.41 -1.24 -13.50
C TYR A 166 -8.80 -0.13 -12.69
N PRO A 167 -9.55 0.51 -11.79
CA PRO A 167 -8.99 1.49 -10.89
C PRO A 167 -8.07 0.83 -9.87
N PHE A 168 -7.00 1.52 -9.54
CA PHE A 168 -6.18 1.27 -8.36
C PHE A 168 -6.15 2.54 -7.50
N TYR A 169 -5.93 2.38 -6.21
CA TYR A 169 -6.04 3.48 -5.26
C TYR A 169 -5.24 3.21 -3.99
N CYS A 170 -4.95 4.28 -3.27
CA CYS A 170 -4.40 4.19 -1.92
C CYS A 170 -5.48 3.69 -0.95
N THR A 171 -5.15 2.73 -0.11
CA THR A 171 -6.09 2.13 0.85
C THR A 171 -5.86 2.61 2.28
N ASP A 172 -4.75 3.30 2.55
CA ASP A 172 -4.42 3.82 3.86
C ASP A 172 -4.45 5.36 3.87
N PHE A 173 -5.10 5.94 4.87
CA PHE A 173 -5.27 7.39 4.95
C PHE A 173 -3.90 8.07 5.16
N CYS A 174 -3.44 8.75 4.13
CA CYS A 174 -2.12 9.36 4.08
C CYS A 174 -2.13 10.90 4.06
N SER A 175 -3.26 11.53 3.71
CA SER A 175 -3.38 12.99 3.63
C SER A 175 -4.82 13.43 3.45
N ALA A 176 -5.08 14.74 3.52
CA ALA A 176 -6.38 15.31 3.22
C ALA A 176 -6.85 15.04 1.77
N LEU A 177 -5.91 14.80 0.85
CA LEU A 177 -6.19 14.45 -0.55
C LEU A 177 -6.06 12.93 -0.81
N HIS A 178 -6.19 12.12 0.23
CA HIS A 178 -6.07 10.67 0.13
C HIS A 178 -6.94 10.06 -0.97
N GLN A 179 -8.17 10.52 -1.12
CA GLN A 179 -9.11 10.01 -2.11
C GLN A 179 -8.75 10.37 -3.57
N GLU A 180 -7.91 11.38 -3.75
CA GLU A 180 -7.38 11.75 -5.07
C GLU A 180 -6.22 10.84 -5.50
N MET A 181 -5.68 10.05 -4.56
CA MET A 181 -4.56 9.15 -4.81
C MET A 181 -5.02 7.85 -5.47
N GLN A 182 -5.26 7.92 -6.75
CA GLN A 182 -5.78 6.84 -7.59
C GLN A 182 -5.24 6.90 -9.00
N GLY A 183 -5.42 5.81 -9.75
CA GLY A 183 -5.11 5.72 -11.16
C GLY A 183 -5.88 4.56 -11.80
N TYR A 184 -5.58 4.28 -13.07
CA TYR A 184 -6.32 3.29 -13.86
C TYR A 184 -5.40 2.45 -14.71
N VAL A 185 -5.74 1.18 -14.85
CA VAL A 185 -5.15 0.29 -15.84
C VAL A 185 -6.21 -0.06 -16.87
N ARG A 186 -5.92 0.19 -18.14
CA ARG A 186 -6.75 -0.28 -19.25
C ARG A 186 -6.23 -1.61 -19.76
N VAL A 187 -7.08 -2.63 -19.68
CA VAL A 187 -6.82 -3.97 -20.20
C VAL A 187 -7.51 -4.12 -21.55
N SER A 188 -6.72 -4.41 -22.57
CA SER A 188 -7.15 -4.64 -23.97
C SER A 188 -7.27 -6.14 -24.27
N PRO A 189 -7.92 -6.55 -25.38
CA PRO A 189 -7.92 -7.93 -25.85
C PRO A 189 -6.50 -8.47 -26.04
N ALA A 190 -6.31 -9.79 -25.96
CA ALA A 190 -5.01 -10.45 -26.07
C ALA A 190 -4.22 -10.11 -27.35
N GLY A 191 -4.90 -9.93 -28.48
CA GLY A 191 -4.29 -9.54 -29.76
C GLY A 191 -4.04 -8.04 -29.94
N SER A 192 -4.25 -7.23 -28.92
CA SER A 192 -4.08 -5.78 -29.04
C SER A 192 -2.64 -5.36 -29.32
N THR A 193 -2.49 -4.37 -30.20
CA THR A 193 -1.22 -3.73 -30.54
C THR A 193 -1.03 -2.38 -29.86
N VAL A 194 -1.93 -2.00 -28.94
CA VAL A 194 -1.81 -0.75 -28.18
C VAL A 194 -0.48 -0.74 -27.45
N PRO A 195 0.36 0.29 -27.66
CA PRO A 195 1.64 0.40 -26.98
C PRO A 195 1.44 0.64 -25.48
N ILE A 196 2.45 0.30 -24.70
CA ILE A 196 2.47 0.67 -23.29
C ILE A 196 2.68 2.18 -23.18
N THR A 197 1.76 2.83 -22.49
CA THR A 197 1.84 4.24 -22.09
C THR A 197 1.43 4.39 -20.64
N PHE A 198 1.90 5.43 -19.99
CA PHE A 198 1.53 5.80 -18.62
C PHE A 198 1.75 7.28 -18.40
N SER A 199 1.16 7.84 -17.35
CA SER A 199 1.41 9.21 -16.90
C SER A 199 2.13 9.23 -15.54
N LEU A 200 2.81 10.32 -15.24
CA LEU A 200 3.56 10.53 -13.99
C LEU A 200 2.74 11.28 -12.93
N GLY A 201 1.42 11.25 -13.05
CA GLY A 201 0.51 12.00 -12.18
C GLY A 201 0.21 13.40 -12.73
N THR A 202 -1.05 13.80 -12.61
CA THR A 202 -1.57 15.01 -13.27
C THR A 202 -1.25 16.31 -12.53
N ASN A 203 -0.61 16.27 -11.36
CA ASN A 203 -0.39 17.44 -10.51
C ASN A 203 1.04 17.97 -10.52
N MET A 204 1.91 17.44 -11.34
CA MET A 204 3.23 18.05 -11.55
C MET A 204 3.09 19.17 -12.57
N PRO A 205 3.38 20.43 -12.20
CA PRO A 205 3.49 21.47 -13.20
C PRO A 205 4.59 21.06 -14.18
N ALA A 206 4.25 21.04 -15.47
CA ALA A 206 5.25 20.88 -16.52
C ALA A 206 6.32 21.97 -16.31
N LYS A 207 7.52 21.56 -15.98
CA LYS A 207 8.68 22.45 -15.94
C LYS A 207 9.26 22.57 -17.33
#